data_15a768095dd10e91896cfd343cbe7dc6
#
_entry.id   15a768095dd10e91896cfd343cbe7dc6
#
_cell.length_a   1.000
_cell.length_b   1.000
_cell.length_c   1.000
_cell.angle_alpha   90.00
_cell.angle_beta   90.00
_cell.angle_gamma   90.00
#
_symmetry.space_group_name_H-M   'P 1'
#
loop_
_entity.id
_entity.type
_entity.pdbx_description
1 polymer ?
#
loop_
_entity_poly.entity_id
_entity_poly.type
_entity_poly.pdbx_seq_one_letter_code
_entity_poly.pdbx_strand_id
1 'polypeptide(L)'
;MENYKLEVCGLERNLPIIQISDNLKIASFVLLGDAELAEKAGYELSKKIDADIILTAEAKGIELAHEIARNLEEKSFIVARKSEKSYMYNPVSVEVNSITTANTQKLFLDFKDAEKIKGKRVALVDDVISTGQSIAALEALVEKAGGKVVQKLAILAEGDAADREDIIFLEKLPLFEV
;
A
#
# COMPACT_ATOMS: atom_id res chain seq x y z
N MET A 1 1.00 28.58 -2.40
CA MET A 1 0.42 27.27 -2.06
C MET A 1 1.12 26.83 -0.78
N GLU A 2 0.38 26.48 0.24
CA GLU A 2 0.94 26.00 1.51
C GLU A 2 1.53 24.60 1.30
N ASN A 3 2.71 24.34 1.88
CA ASN A 3 3.39 23.06 1.74
C ASN A 3 3.75 22.50 3.12
N TYR A 4 3.69 21.19 3.24
CA TYR A 4 4.21 20.42 4.37
C TYR A 4 5.58 19.86 4.01
N LYS A 5 6.55 20.09 4.89
CA LYS A 5 7.90 19.54 4.76
C LYS A 5 7.94 18.13 5.34
N LEU A 6 7.99 17.12 4.50
CA LEU A 6 8.18 15.72 4.88
C LEU A 6 9.67 15.39 4.93
N GLU A 7 10.10 14.79 6.02
CA GLU A 7 11.44 14.19 6.15
C GLU A 7 11.29 12.69 6.37
N VAL A 8 11.77 11.87 5.43
CA VAL A 8 11.69 10.41 5.50
C VAL A 8 12.89 9.77 4.80
N CYS A 9 13.47 8.72 5.37
CA CYS A 9 14.65 8.02 4.85
C CYS A 9 15.86 8.94 4.57
N GLY A 10 16.03 10.02 5.35
CA GLY A 10 17.07 11.02 5.14
C GLY A 10 16.86 11.91 3.91
N LEU A 11 15.67 11.89 3.33
CA LEU A 11 15.24 12.75 2.23
C LEU A 11 14.21 13.75 2.70
N GLU A 12 14.20 14.90 2.04
CA GLU A 12 13.24 15.97 2.25
C GLU A 12 12.33 16.11 1.02
N ARG A 13 11.02 16.22 1.24
CA ARG A 13 10.02 16.47 0.19
C ARG A 13 9.05 17.55 0.63
N ASN A 14 8.73 18.47 -0.29
CA ASN A 14 7.73 19.52 -0.06
C ASN A 14 6.39 19.09 -0.65
N LEU A 15 5.46 18.67 0.19
CA LEU A 15 4.14 18.18 -0.20
C LEU A 15 3.13 19.32 -0.22
N PRO A 16 2.38 19.53 -1.31
CA PRO A 16 1.33 20.54 -1.33
C PRO A 16 0.21 20.16 -0.35
N ILE A 17 -0.25 21.14 0.45
CA ILE A 17 -1.41 20.97 1.32
C ILE A 17 -2.66 21.21 0.48
N ILE A 18 -3.54 20.22 0.42
CA ILE A 18 -4.76 20.20 -0.40
C ILE A 18 -5.97 19.99 0.51
N GLN A 19 -6.98 20.85 0.36
CA GLN A 19 -8.26 20.68 1.04
C GLN A 19 -9.09 19.61 0.34
N ILE A 20 -9.54 18.60 1.10
CA ILE A 20 -10.31 17.47 0.61
C ILE A 20 -11.77 17.47 1.10
N SER A 21 -12.07 18.27 2.15
CA SER A 21 -13.43 18.51 2.61
C SER A 21 -13.51 19.88 3.29
N ASP A 22 -14.70 20.28 3.77
CA ASP A 22 -14.91 21.57 4.43
C ASP A 22 -14.02 21.74 5.67
N ASN A 23 -13.67 20.64 6.34
CA ASN A 23 -12.96 20.67 7.63
C ASN A 23 -11.60 19.96 7.59
N LEU A 24 -11.12 19.50 6.41
CA LEU A 24 -9.93 18.65 6.35
C LEU A 24 -9.04 18.99 5.16
N LYS A 25 -7.74 19.19 5.47
CA LYS A 25 -6.66 19.24 4.48
C LYS A 25 -5.68 18.10 4.70
N ILE A 26 -5.05 17.65 3.64
CA ILE A 26 -3.99 16.64 3.65
C ILE A 26 -2.71 17.18 3.01
N ALA A 27 -1.56 16.66 3.42
CA ALA A 27 -0.33 16.78 2.65
C ALA A 27 -0.35 15.75 1.53
N SER A 28 -0.46 16.20 0.29
CA SER A 28 -0.61 15.31 -0.88
C SER A 28 0.69 14.59 -1.21
N PHE A 29 0.81 13.35 -0.72
CA PHE A 29 1.94 12.49 -1.03
C PHE A 29 1.64 11.60 -2.24
N VAL A 30 2.58 11.52 -3.17
CA VAL A 30 2.55 10.63 -4.33
C VAL A 30 3.94 10.07 -4.56
N LEU A 31 4.08 8.76 -4.40
CA LEU A 31 5.37 8.07 -4.64
C LEU A 31 5.69 7.93 -6.11
N LEU A 32 4.67 7.80 -6.98
CA LEU A 32 4.85 7.53 -8.41
C LEU A 32 5.80 8.52 -9.08
N GLY A 33 6.90 7.99 -9.61
CA GLY A 33 7.95 8.76 -10.27
C GLY A 33 9.04 9.29 -9.34
N ASP A 34 8.95 9.10 -8.03
CA ASP A 34 10.02 9.43 -7.07
C ASP A 34 10.94 8.22 -6.83
N ALA A 35 11.77 7.91 -7.82
CA ALA A 35 12.65 6.75 -7.80
C ALA A 35 13.64 6.77 -6.63
N GLU A 36 14.14 7.96 -6.24
CA GLU A 36 15.07 8.09 -5.11
C GLU A 36 14.41 7.71 -3.79
N LEU A 37 13.19 8.18 -3.55
CA LEU A 37 12.45 7.82 -2.34
C LEU A 37 12.01 6.35 -2.36
N ALA A 38 11.55 5.85 -3.50
CA ALA A 38 11.18 4.45 -3.67
C ALA A 38 12.36 3.51 -3.33
N GLU A 39 13.56 3.81 -3.84
CA GLU A 39 14.79 3.04 -3.55
C GLU A 39 15.10 3.03 -2.05
N LYS A 40 15.19 4.21 -1.42
CA LYS A 40 15.56 4.32 0.00
C LYS A 40 14.51 3.72 0.93
N ALA A 41 13.23 3.99 0.68
CA ALA A 41 12.13 3.43 1.47
C ALA A 41 12.03 1.91 1.29
N GLY A 42 12.21 1.41 0.06
CA GLY A 42 12.27 -0.02 -0.23
C GLY A 42 13.40 -0.72 0.52
N TYR A 43 14.57 -0.11 0.58
CA TYR A 43 15.70 -0.62 1.37
C TYR A 43 15.38 -0.68 2.86
N GLU A 44 14.82 0.39 3.46
CA GLU A 44 14.50 0.40 4.88
C GLU A 44 13.38 -0.58 5.24
N LEU A 45 12.35 -0.69 4.41
CA LEU A 45 11.25 -1.62 4.65
C LEU A 45 11.63 -3.07 4.39
N SER A 46 12.53 -3.36 3.43
CA SER A 46 12.99 -4.73 3.17
C SER A 46 13.61 -5.39 4.41
N LYS A 47 14.30 -4.61 5.25
CA LYS A 47 14.89 -5.08 6.51
C LYS A 47 13.85 -5.56 7.54
N LYS A 48 12.59 -5.17 7.36
CA LYS A 48 11.48 -5.45 8.28
C LYS A 48 10.55 -6.55 7.78
N ILE A 49 10.73 -7.01 6.53
CA ILE A 49 9.91 -8.06 5.93
C ILE A 49 10.24 -9.42 6.55
N ASP A 50 9.19 -10.09 7.03
CA ASP A 50 9.17 -11.49 7.44
C ASP A 50 7.92 -12.16 6.88
N ALA A 51 7.92 -12.42 5.58
CA ALA A 51 6.82 -13.02 4.84
C ALA A 51 7.37 -13.79 3.63
N ASP A 52 6.54 -14.67 3.07
CA ASP A 52 6.90 -15.48 1.90
C ASP A 52 6.60 -14.75 0.59
N ILE A 53 5.64 -13.81 0.61
CA ILE A 53 5.15 -13.09 -0.56
C ILE A 53 4.94 -11.63 -0.23
N ILE A 54 5.31 -10.74 -1.16
CA ILE A 54 4.99 -9.32 -1.14
C ILE A 54 3.81 -9.09 -2.08
N LEU A 55 2.78 -8.40 -1.60
CA LEU A 55 1.60 -8.04 -2.37
C LEU A 55 1.26 -6.56 -2.19
N THR A 56 0.94 -5.92 -3.29
CA THR A 56 0.46 -4.53 -3.32
C THR A 56 -0.76 -4.39 -4.25
N ALA A 57 -1.42 -3.25 -4.22
CA ALA A 57 -2.44 -2.89 -5.20
C ALA A 57 -1.90 -1.92 -6.27
N GLU A 58 -2.46 -1.96 -7.47
CA GLU A 58 -2.20 -0.90 -8.45
C GLU A 58 -2.77 0.45 -7.94
N ALA A 59 -2.08 1.60 -8.11
CA ALA A 59 -0.82 1.72 -8.81
C ALA A 59 0.32 2.17 -7.89
N LYS A 60 0.05 2.95 -6.82
CA LYS A 60 1.04 3.74 -6.09
C LYS A 60 2.03 2.92 -5.26
N GLY A 61 1.63 1.73 -4.80
CA GLY A 61 2.52 0.83 -4.06
C GLY A 61 3.46 -0.01 -4.94
N ILE A 62 3.32 0.01 -6.28
CA ILE A 62 4.09 -0.86 -7.18
C ILE A 62 5.58 -0.57 -7.12
N GLU A 63 5.99 0.70 -7.17
CA GLU A 63 7.40 1.09 -7.14
C GLU A 63 8.06 0.64 -5.83
N LEU A 64 7.35 0.83 -4.71
CA LEU A 64 7.83 0.40 -3.39
C LEU A 64 7.95 -1.12 -3.29
N ALA A 65 6.94 -1.87 -3.74
CA ALA A 65 6.98 -3.33 -3.73
C ALA A 65 8.10 -3.88 -4.62
N HIS A 66 8.36 -3.24 -5.76
CA HIS A 66 9.49 -3.57 -6.63
C HIS A 66 10.83 -3.40 -5.91
N GLU A 67 11.05 -2.26 -5.25
CA GLU A 67 12.30 -2.00 -4.54
C GLU A 67 12.49 -2.90 -3.32
N ILE A 68 11.42 -3.23 -2.59
CA ILE A 68 11.48 -4.21 -1.50
C ILE A 68 11.89 -5.58 -2.07
N ALA A 69 11.23 -6.06 -3.11
CA ALA A 69 11.54 -7.36 -3.72
C ALA A 69 12.99 -7.41 -4.24
N ARG A 70 13.45 -6.34 -4.88
CA ARG A 70 14.84 -6.22 -5.36
C ARG A 70 15.85 -6.34 -4.22
N ASN A 71 15.61 -5.67 -3.09
CA ASN A 71 16.51 -5.72 -1.93
C ASN A 71 16.49 -7.08 -1.21
N LEU A 72 15.41 -7.84 -1.30
CA LEU A 72 15.29 -9.20 -0.77
C LEU A 72 15.77 -10.27 -1.76
N GLU A 73 16.25 -9.88 -2.95
CA GLU A 73 16.62 -10.79 -4.04
C GLU A 73 15.46 -11.68 -4.52
N GLU A 74 14.22 -11.25 -4.24
CA GLU A 74 13.02 -11.94 -4.70
C GLU A 74 12.80 -11.74 -6.21
N LYS A 75 12.41 -12.82 -6.89
CA LYS A 75 12.21 -12.78 -8.35
C LYS A 75 10.90 -12.13 -8.77
N SER A 76 9.93 -11.98 -7.85
CA SER A 76 8.62 -11.44 -8.15
C SER A 76 7.89 -10.95 -6.89
N PHE A 77 6.96 -10.05 -7.10
CA PHE A 77 5.93 -9.65 -6.16
C PHE A 77 4.57 -9.70 -6.86
N ILE A 78 3.48 -9.63 -6.12
CA ILE A 78 2.13 -9.72 -6.65
C ILE A 78 1.47 -8.35 -6.63
N VAL A 79 0.73 -8.03 -7.72
CA VAL A 79 -0.03 -6.79 -7.85
C VAL A 79 -1.51 -7.09 -8.02
N ALA A 80 -2.31 -6.77 -7.02
CA ALA A 80 -3.77 -6.79 -7.11
C ALA A 80 -4.25 -5.65 -8.04
N ARG A 81 -5.15 -5.98 -8.95
CA ARG A 81 -5.65 -5.05 -9.97
C ARG A 81 -7.02 -4.49 -9.56
N LYS A 82 -7.29 -3.23 -9.90
CA LYS A 82 -8.58 -2.56 -9.62
C LYS A 82 -9.68 -2.90 -10.61
N SER A 83 -9.35 -3.61 -11.67
CA SER A 83 -10.29 -4.13 -12.67
C SER A 83 -9.81 -5.45 -13.20
N GLU A 84 -10.73 -6.32 -13.61
CA GLU A 84 -10.42 -7.51 -14.36
C GLU A 84 -9.75 -7.13 -15.70
N LYS A 85 -8.67 -7.82 -16.06
CA LYS A 85 -7.94 -7.61 -17.30
C LYS A 85 -8.21 -8.76 -18.26
N SER A 86 -8.21 -8.48 -19.55
CA SER A 86 -8.50 -9.47 -20.60
C SER A 86 -7.58 -10.68 -20.63
N TYR A 87 -6.40 -10.59 -20.02
CA TYR A 87 -5.44 -11.70 -19.92
C TYR A 87 -5.63 -12.57 -18.69
N MET A 88 -6.49 -12.19 -17.75
CA MET A 88 -6.73 -12.96 -16.53
C MET A 88 -7.55 -14.22 -16.84
N TYR A 89 -7.16 -15.31 -16.20
CA TYR A 89 -7.89 -16.57 -16.24
C TYR A 89 -8.43 -16.90 -14.85
N ASN A 90 -9.74 -17.15 -14.75
CA ASN A 90 -10.43 -17.43 -13.48
C ASN A 90 -9.99 -16.53 -12.31
N PRO A 91 -10.10 -15.20 -12.43
CA PRO A 91 -9.61 -14.31 -11.41
C PRO A 91 -10.34 -14.47 -10.08
N VAL A 92 -9.59 -14.40 -8.98
CA VAL A 92 -10.15 -14.24 -7.64
C VAL A 92 -10.39 -12.76 -7.41
N SER A 93 -11.58 -12.39 -6.95
CA SER A 93 -11.93 -10.98 -6.71
C SER A 93 -12.64 -10.79 -5.39
N VAL A 94 -12.48 -9.60 -4.83
CA VAL A 94 -13.25 -9.11 -3.67
C VAL A 94 -13.84 -7.76 -4.01
N GLU A 95 -14.96 -7.48 -3.38
CA GLU A 95 -15.64 -6.20 -3.43
C GLU A 95 -15.80 -5.70 -1.99
N VAL A 96 -15.20 -4.56 -1.68
CA VAL A 96 -15.25 -3.95 -0.35
C VAL A 96 -15.95 -2.61 -0.45
N ASN A 97 -17.06 -2.49 0.25
CA ASN A 97 -17.81 -1.25 0.34
C ASN A 97 -17.16 -0.32 1.36
N SER A 98 -16.83 0.89 0.94
CA SER A 98 -16.42 1.93 1.86
C SER A 98 -17.61 2.37 2.71
N ILE A 99 -17.46 2.40 4.03
CA ILE A 99 -18.47 2.90 4.95
C ILE A 99 -18.64 4.43 4.82
N THR A 100 -17.60 5.12 4.34
CA THR A 100 -17.52 6.60 4.32
C THR A 100 -17.72 7.23 2.96
N THR A 101 -17.59 6.47 1.88
CA THR A 101 -17.78 6.95 0.50
C THR A 101 -18.60 5.96 -0.31
N ALA A 102 -19.46 6.46 -1.21
CA ALA A 102 -20.29 5.64 -2.09
C ALA A 102 -19.49 4.79 -3.12
N ASN A 103 -18.18 4.67 -2.94
CA ASN A 103 -17.30 3.98 -3.86
C ASN A 103 -16.98 2.57 -3.35
N THR A 104 -17.48 1.59 -4.09
CA THR A 104 -17.08 0.19 -3.94
C THR A 104 -15.68 -0.02 -4.52
N GLN A 105 -14.76 -0.56 -3.73
CA GLN A 105 -13.45 -0.98 -4.23
C GLN A 105 -13.52 -2.45 -4.66
N LYS A 106 -13.12 -2.72 -5.90
CA LYS A 106 -12.94 -4.07 -6.42
C LYS A 106 -11.45 -4.34 -6.61
N LEU A 107 -11.01 -5.50 -6.14
CA LEU A 107 -9.66 -5.98 -6.36
C LEU A 107 -9.68 -7.37 -6.97
N PHE A 108 -8.74 -7.62 -7.87
CA PHE A 108 -8.64 -8.85 -8.66
C PHE A 108 -7.22 -9.41 -8.60
N LEU A 109 -7.12 -10.72 -8.47
CA LEU A 109 -5.90 -11.50 -8.70
C LEU A 109 -6.13 -12.47 -9.84
N ASP A 110 -5.17 -12.61 -10.74
CA ASP A 110 -5.16 -13.71 -11.67
C ASP A 110 -5.04 -15.06 -10.94
N PHE A 111 -5.61 -16.10 -11.48
CA PHE A 111 -5.56 -17.47 -10.93
C PHE A 111 -4.14 -17.90 -10.54
N LYS A 112 -3.16 -17.62 -11.41
CA LYS A 112 -1.74 -17.96 -11.15
C LYS A 112 -1.18 -17.29 -9.90
N ASP A 113 -1.56 -16.05 -9.65
CA ASP A 113 -1.10 -15.31 -8.48
C ASP A 113 -1.86 -15.74 -7.21
N ALA A 114 -3.15 -16.06 -7.32
CA ALA A 114 -3.92 -16.64 -6.24
C ALA A 114 -3.35 -18.01 -5.80
N GLU A 115 -2.95 -18.87 -6.74
CA GLU A 115 -2.32 -20.17 -6.41
C GLU A 115 -0.95 -19.99 -5.72
N LYS A 116 -0.17 -18.95 -6.06
CA LYS A 116 1.09 -18.65 -5.35
C LYS A 116 0.85 -18.24 -3.89
N ILE A 117 -0.25 -17.54 -3.61
CA ILE A 117 -0.63 -17.04 -2.28
C ILE A 117 -1.10 -18.17 -1.36
N LYS A 118 -1.71 -19.19 -1.91
CA LYS A 118 -2.34 -20.28 -1.16
C LYS A 118 -1.39 -20.93 -0.14
N GLY A 119 -1.78 -20.88 1.14
CA GLY A 119 -0.99 -21.40 2.26
C GLY A 119 0.27 -20.60 2.60
N LYS A 120 0.45 -19.40 2.03
CA LYS A 120 1.63 -18.55 2.24
C LYS A 120 1.38 -17.42 3.22
N ARG A 121 2.46 -16.94 3.82
CA ARG A 121 2.53 -15.75 4.65
C ARG A 121 2.75 -14.54 3.74
N VAL A 122 1.86 -13.55 3.80
CA VAL A 122 1.85 -12.41 2.86
C VAL A 122 2.10 -11.11 3.61
N ALA A 123 3.03 -10.30 3.10
CA ALA A 123 3.21 -8.91 3.49
C ALA A 123 2.46 -8.01 2.50
N LEU A 124 1.56 -7.18 3.02
CA LEU A 124 0.89 -6.14 2.25
C LEU A 124 1.72 -4.87 2.27
N VAL A 125 1.89 -4.24 1.11
CA VAL A 125 2.70 -3.03 0.94
C VAL A 125 1.90 -1.96 0.22
N ASP A 126 1.91 -0.72 0.73
CA ASP A 126 1.34 0.45 0.07
C ASP A 126 2.26 1.67 0.27
N ASP A 127 2.03 2.76 -0.47
CA ASP A 127 2.78 4.01 -0.27
C ASP A 127 2.33 4.73 1.02
N VAL A 128 1.03 4.82 1.25
CA VAL A 128 0.40 5.46 2.42
C VAL A 128 -0.72 4.58 2.97
N ILE A 129 -0.72 4.35 4.26
CA ILE A 129 -1.88 3.80 4.97
C ILE A 129 -2.55 4.95 5.70
N SER A 130 -3.82 5.23 5.34
CA SER A 130 -4.67 6.26 5.95
C SER A 130 -5.86 5.59 6.67
N THR A 131 -7.04 5.56 6.06
CA THR A 131 -8.22 4.90 6.67
C THR A 131 -8.08 3.38 6.79
N GLY A 132 -7.12 2.79 6.08
CA GLY A 132 -6.89 1.35 6.06
C GLY A 132 -7.83 0.55 5.15
N GLN A 133 -8.72 1.20 4.42
CA GLN A 133 -9.69 0.51 3.54
C GLN A 133 -9.01 -0.26 2.41
N SER A 134 -7.97 0.32 1.78
CA SER A 134 -7.21 -0.37 0.73
C SER A 134 -6.49 -1.62 1.27
N ILE A 135 -5.90 -1.50 2.45
CA ILE A 135 -5.23 -2.63 3.12
C ILE A 135 -6.24 -3.70 3.53
N ALA A 136 -7.42 -3.32 4.03
CA ALA A 136 -8.48 -4.28 4.38
C ALA A 136 -9.01 -5.03 3.14
N ALA A 137 -9.14 -4.35 2.00
CA ALA A 137 -9.51 -4.99 0.75
C ALA A 137 -8.46 -6.00 0.25
N LEU A 138 -7.17 -5.65 0.38
CA LEU A 138 -6.07 -6.57 0.07
C LEU A 138 -6.04 -7.77 1.02
N GLU A 139 -6.28 -7.57 2.31
CA GLU A 139 -6.36 -8.65 3.30
C GLU A 139 -7.48 -9.63 2.95
N ALA A 140 -8.69 -9.14 2.68
CA ALA A 140 -9.80 -9.97 2.24
C ALA A 140 -9.50 -10.75 0.95
N LEU A 141 -8.75 -10.15 0.02
CA LEU A 141 -8.36 -10.81 -1.22
C LEU A 141 -7.35 -11.94 -0.98
N VAL A 142 -6.38 -11.73 -0.10
CA VAL A 142 -5.38 -12.74 0.30
C VAL A 142 -6.06 -13.89 1.03
N GLU A 143 -6.97 -13.62 1.97
CA GLU A 143 -7.73 -14.65 2.67
C GLU A 143 -8.58 -15.48 1.72
N LYS A 144 -9.26 -14.83 0.77
CA LYS A 144 -10.05 -15.51 -0.26
C LYS A 144 -9.18 -16.40 -1.17
N ALA A 145 -7.93 -16.01 -1.43
CA ALA A 145 -6.96 -16.83 -2.15
C ALA A 145 -6.33 -17.94 -1.29
N GLY A 146 -6.67 -18.02 0.00
CA GLY A 146 -6.17 -19.04 0.93
C GLY A 146 -4.79 -18.75 1.52
N GLY A 147 -4.34 -17.51 1.49
CA GLY A 147 -3.13 -17.04 2.18
C GLY A 147 -3.41 -16.45 3.56
N LYS A 148 -2.34 -16.05 4.24
CA LYS A 148 -2.42 -15.37 5.54
C LYS A 148 -1.62 -14.07 5.51
N VAL A 149 -2.27 -12.93 5.75
CA VAL A 149 -1.57 -11.66 5.95
C VAL A 149 -0.86 -11.69 7.30
N VAL A 150 0.44 -11.44 7.29
CA VAL A 150 1.29 -11.43 8.49
C VAL A 150 1.89 -10.05 8.76
N GLN A 151 1.99 -9.19 7.75
CA GLN A 151 2.51 -7.85 7.88
C GLN A 151 1.79 -6.88 6.95
N LYS A 152 1.67 -5.63 7.38
CA LYS A 152 1.14 -4.49 6.63
C LYS A 152 2.15 -3.36 6.73
N LEU A 153 2.71 -2.93 5.60
CA LEU A 153 3.80 -1.96 5.56
C LEU A 153 3.48 -0.80 4.64
N ALA A 154 3.94 0.39 5.01
CA ALA A 154 3.87 1.58 4.18
C ALA A 154 5.08 2.50 4.39
N ILE A 155 5.30 3.44 3.48
CA ILE A 155 6.24 4.55 3.74
C ILE A 155 5.65 5.44 4.81
N LEU A 156 4.39 5.83 4.68
CA LEU A 156 3.73 6.78 5.56
C LEU A 156 2.46 6.18 6.19
N ALA A 157 2.24 6.55 7.46
CA ALA A 157 0.96 6.37 8.13
C ALA A 157 0.29 7.75 8.33
N GLU A 158 -0.90 7.94 7.74
CA GLU A 158 -1.60 9.22 7.75
C GLU A 158 -2.68 9.26 8.84
N GLY A 159 -2.66 10.34 9.63
CA GLY A 159 -3.65 10.57 10.69
C GLY A 159 -3.65 9.44 11.73
N ASP A 160 -4.83 8.93 12.08
CA ASP A 160 -5.01 7.90 13.10
C ASP A 160 -4.32 6.56 12.75
N ALA A 161 -3.98 6.33 11.49
CA ALA A 161 -3.20 5.17 11.11
C ALA A 161 -1.82 5.14 11.79
N ALA A 162 -1.27 6.30 12.14
CA ALA A 162 0.01 6.40 12.83
C ALA A 162 0.00 5.88 14.28
N ASP A 163 -1.19 5.63 14.84
CA ASP A 163 -1.37 5.07 16.19
C ASP A 163 -1.68 3.56 16.17
N ARG A 164 -1.74 2.95 14.98
CA ARG A 164 -2.00 1.52 14.83
C ARG A 164 -0.75 0.70 15.12
N GLU A 165 -0.92 -0.38 15.90
CA GLU A 165 0.15 -1.32 16.24
C GLU A 165 0.30 -2.46 15.22
N ASP A 166 -0.68 -2.65 14.31
CA ASP A 166 -0.71 -3.73 13.33
C ASP A 166 -0.08 -3.36 11.98
N ILE A 167 0.49 -2.14 11.87
CA ILE A 167 1.17 -1.66 10.67
C ILE A 167 2.62 -1.26 10.97
N ILE A 168 3.46 -1.39 9.96
CA ILE A 168 4.87 -0.96 9.98
C ILE A 168 4.99 0.20 9.00
N PHE A 169 5.49 1.33 9.46
CA PHE A 169 5.70 2.50 8.61
C PHE A 169 7.00 3.23 8.96
N LEU A 170 7.45 4.11 8.09
CA LEU A 170 8.72 4.82 8.25
C LEU A 170 8.53 6.21 8.85
N GLU A 171 7.43 6.92 8.50
CA GLU A 171 7.16 8.25 9.00
C GLU A 171 5.65 8.54 9.07
N LYS A 172 5.27 9.46 9.95
CA LYS A 172 3.89 9.93 10.09
C LYS A 172 3.57 11.01 9.07
N LEU A 173 2.34 10.99 8.55
CA LEU A 173 1.79 12.05 7.70
C LEU A 173 0.62 12.73 8.44
N PRO A 174 0.72 14.04 8.76
CA PRO A 174 -0.32 14.70 9.52
C PRO A 174 -1.56 14.99 8.68
N LEU A 175 -2.70 15.07 9.37
CA LEU A 175 -3.92 15.70 8.87
C LEU A 175 -3.99 17.14 9.41
N PHE A 176 -4.62 18.04 8.67
CA PHE A 176 -4.76 19.44 9.04
C PHE A 176 -6.24 19.81 9.09
N GLU A 177 -6.68 20.34 10.22
CA GLU A 177 -8.02 20.93 10.35
C GLU A 177 -8.09 22.27 9.64
N VAL A 178 -9.29 22.63 9.11
CA VAL A 178 -9.55 23.92 8.43
C VAL A 178 -10.14 24.90 9.40
#